data_671a7cf78afc467fdddfda6667452fa2
#
_entry.id   671a7cf78afc467fdddfda6667452fa2
#
_cell.length_a   1.000
_cell.length_b   1.000
_cell.length_c   1.000
_cell.angle_alpha   90.00
_cell.angle_beta   90.00
_cell.angle_gamma   90.00
#
_symmetry.space_group_name_H-M   'P 1'
#
loop_
_entity.id
_entity.type
_entity.pdbx_description
1 polymer ?
#
loop_
_entity_poly.entity_id
_entity_poly.type
_entity_poly.pdbx_seq_one_letter_code
_entity_poly.pdbx_strand_id
1 'polypeptide(L)'
;TDVTLSRTASLSRQLSLFFKHHINSILKNGTYGNISKSGKRNISIVYSGGDDVFVVGAWDDVISFAVDLTDKFREFTEGTLTISAGIGIYDFSFPISICAQEVDKLESMSKSYSKHNNDNPEKNAVTLFDTKDVFKSELLSGIELKQTYNWIDFKNKVIAEKLDTLKEFFGFKVEKDDSDNDYGASFLYKLMFLLRNSDADKINYARYVYLLSRMEPSKNSTAEAVSKYRKFSEKMYEWIKNPEDKKQLLTAIYIYAYLVRKRGN
;
A
#
# COMPACT_ATOMS: atom_id res chain seq x y z
N THR A 1 -28.88 -9.13 24.12
CA THR A 1 -29.73 -8.12 23.47
C THR A 1 -30.33 -8.70 22.20
N ASP A 2 -31.63 -8.93 22.21
CA ASP A 2 -32.33 -9.58 21.10
C ASP A 2 -32.20 -8.74 19.82
N VAL A 3 -31.64 -9.36 18.80
CA VAL A 3 -31.54 -8.78 17.45
C VAL A 3 -32.95 -8.86 16.82
N THR A 4 -33.66 -7.75 16.81
CA THR A 4 -34.98 -7.70 16.18
C THR A 4 -34.86 -7.43 14.69
N LEU A 5 -35.79 -7.98 13.88
CA LEU A 5 -35.86 -7.76 12.43
C LEU A 5 -35.84 -6.26 12.08
N SER A 6 -36.51 -5.43 12.87
CA SER A 6 -36.54 -3.98 12.70
C SER A 6 -35.16 -3.33 12.85
N ARG A 7 -34.36 -3.76 13.84
CA ARG A 7 -32.98 -3.24 14.04
C ARG A 7 -32.06 -3.65 12.89
N THR A 8 -32.16 -4.89 12.44
CA THR A 8 -31.37 -5.37 11.29
C THR A 8 -31.73 -4.62 10.02
N ALA A 9 -33.02 -4.40 9.75
CA ALA A 9 -33.47 -3.63 8.60
C ALA A 9 -33.04 -2.16 8.66
N SER A 10 -33.08 -1.56 9.85
CA SER A 10 -32.59 -0.17 10.06
C SER A 10 -31.11 -0.06 9.80
N LEU A 11 -30.28 -0.97 10.33
CA LEU A 11 -28.84 -1.00 10.11
C LEU A 11 -28.51 -1.18 8.62
N SER A 12 -29.12 -2.15 7.95
CA SER A 12 -28.92 -2.40 6.52
C SER A 12 -29.30 -1.16 5.68
N ARG A 13 -30.37 -0.46 6.04
CA ARG A 13 -30.74 0.80 5.37
C ARG A 13 -29.70 1.89 5.59
N GLN A 14 -29.19 2.07 6.80
CA GLN A 14 -28.17 3.08 7.10
C GLN A 14 -26.86 2.79 6.34
N LEU A 15 -26.41 1.52 6.30
CA LEU A 15 -25.23 1.12 5.51
C LEU A 15 -25.45 1.40 4.02
N SER A 16 -26.61 1.04 3.48
CA SER A 16 -26.94 1.33 2.07
C SER A 16 -26.95 2.82 1.77
N LEU A 17 -27.41 3.65 2.69
CA LEU A 17 -27.36 5.13 2.54
C LEU A 17 -25.92 5.66 2.59
N PHE A 18 -25.07 5.13 3.49
CA PHE A 18 -23.66 5.49 3.52
C PHE A 18 -22.98 5.21 2.17
N PHE A 19 -23.08 3.98 1.68
CA PHE A 19 -22.43 3.58 0.45
C PHE A 19 -23.02 4.23 -0.81
N LYS A 20 -24.28 4.65 -0.81
CA LYS A 20 -24.88 5.38 -1.95
C LYS A 20 -24.57 6.88 -1.96
N HIS A 21 -24.53 7.52 -0.82
CA HIS A 21 -24.43 8.98 -0.74
C HIS A 21 -23.05 9.47 -0.32
N HIS A 22 -22.45 8.91 0.73
CA HIS A 22 -21.16 9.37 1.24
C HIS A 22 -19.98 9.08 0.31
N ILE A 23 -20.01 7.95 -0.41
CA ILE A 23 -18.95 7.62 -1.38
C ILE A 23 -18.71 8.74 -2.40
N ASN A 24 -19.77 9.29 -2.98
CA ASN A 24 -19.64 10.38 -3.96
C ASN A 24 -19.02 11.64 -3.35
N SER A 25 -19.32 11.93 -2.08
CA SER A 25 -18.68 13.03 -1.35
C SER A 25 -17.21 12.77 -1.09
N ILE A 26 -16.84 11.54 -0.68
CA ILE A 26 -15.45 11.13 -0.46
C ILE A 26 -14.65 11.22 -1.77
N LEU A 27 -15.22 10.78 -2.89
CA LEU A 27 -14.58 10.89 -4.21
C LEU A 27 -14.34 12.33 -4.67
N LYS A 28 -15.24 13.26 -4.30
CA LYS A 28 -15.11 14.68 -4.65
C LYS A 28 -14.13 15.42 -3.74
N ASN A 29 -14.08 15.04 -2.46
CA ASN A 29 -13.39 15.77 -1.40
C ASN A 29 -12.45 14.84 -0.63
N GLY A 30 -11.62 14.07 -1.32
CA GLY A 30 -10.64 13.19 -0.69
C GLY A 30 -9.65 13.98 0.16
N THR A 31 -9.37 13.49 1.36
CA THR A 31 -8.52 14.17 2.36
C THR A 31 -7.14 13.55 2.49
N TYR A 32 -7.02 12.25 2.23
CA TYR A 32 -5.75 11.54 2.34
C TYR A 32 -4.80 11.91 1.20
N GLY A 33 -3.74 12.64 1.51
CA GLY A 33 -2.84 13.27 0.53
C GLY A 33 -1.45 12.64 0.42
N ASN A 34 -1.17 11.55 1.14
CA ASN A 34 0.19 10.98 1.18
C ASN A 34 0.60 10.21 -0.08
N ILE A 35 -0.35 9.72 -0.87
CA ILE A 35 -0.07 8.95 -2.11
C ILE A 35 -0.53 9.74 -3.33
N SER A 36 -1.78 10.18 -3.37
CA SER A 36 -2.29 11.10 -4.39
C SER A 36 -2.63 12.46 -3.78
N LYS A 37 -2.83 13.47 -4.62
CA LYS A 37 -3.22 14.82 -4.15
C LYS A 37 -4.60 14.79 -3.51
N SER A 38 -4.80 15.54 -2.43
CA SER A 38 -6.12 15.74 -1.83
C SER A 38 -7.07 16.40 -2.82
N GLY A 39 -8.37 16.11 -2.73
CA GLY A 39 -9.40 16.64 -3.58
C GLY A 39 -10.12 15.58 -4.40
N LYS A 40 -10.50 15.91 -5.62
CA LYS A 40 -11.25 15.02 -6.51
C LYS A 40 -10.41 13.82 -6.92
N ARG A 41 -10.93 12.61 -6.71
CA ARG A 41 -10.32 11.34 -7.10
C ARG A 41 -10.71 10.94 -8.53
N ASN A 42 -9.75 10.43 -9.28
CA ASN A 42 -9.98 9.87 -10.62
C ASN A 42 -10.39 8.39 -10.52
N ILE A 43 -11.63 8.19 -10.06
CA ILE A 43 -12.21 6.86 -9.77
C ILE A 43 -13.62 6.79 -10.34
N SER A 44 -13.95 5.64 -10.91
CA SER A 44 -15.29 5.26 -11.33
C SER A 44 -15.84 4.17 -10.41
N ILE A 45 -17.06 4.35 -9.92
CA ILE A 45 -17.78 3.34 -9.16
C ILE A 45 -18.38 2.36 -10.17
N VAL A 46 -17.95 1.11 -10.11
CA VAL A 46 -18.52 0.03 -10.94
C VAL A 46 -19.76 -0.54 -10.26
N TYR A 47 -19.65 -0.77 -8.95
CA TYR A 47 -20.73 -1.28 -8.12
C TYR A 47 -20.68 -0.62 -6.73
N SER A 48 -21.84 -0.29 -6.21
CA SER A 48 -22.02 0.16 -4.83
C SER A 48 -23.43 -0.23 -4.37
N GLY A 49 -23.53 -1.19 -3.48
CA GLY A 49 -24.81 -1.67 -2.99
C GLY A 49 -24.70 -2.56 -1.76
N GLY A 50 -25.62 -2.40 -0.83
CA GLY A 50 -25.55 -3.08 0.45
C GLY A 50 -24.36 -2.61 1.27
N ASP A 51 -23.45 -3.51 1.54
CA ASP A 51 -22.18 -3.34 2.26
C ASP A 51 -20.93 -3.46 1.36
N ASP A 52 -21.12 -3.75 0.06
CA ASP A 52 -20.05 -3.97 -0.89
C ASP A 52 -19.86 -2.78 -1.84
N VAL A 53 -18.58 -2.50 -2.16
CA VAL A 53 -18.17 -1.47 -3.10
C VAL A 53 -17.08 -2.00 -4.01
N PHE A 54 -17.24 -1.83 -5.33
CA PHE A 54 -16.22 -2.09 -6.31
C PHE A 54 -15.94 -0.82 -7.13
N VAL A 55 -14.70 -0.38 -7.13
CA VAL A 55 -14.26 0.83 -7.82
C VAL A 55 -13.05 0.55 -8.71
N VAL A 56 -12.91 1.34 -9.76
CA VAL A 56 -11.77 1.30 -10.68
C VAL A 56 -11.31 2.73 -10.95
N GLY A 57 -10.02 2.96 -10.99
CA GLY A 57 -9.47 4.29 -11.23
C GLY A 57 -7.95 4.33 -11.23
N ALA A 58 -7.40 5.53 -11.15
CA ALA A 58 -5.95 5.71 -10.99
C ALA A 58 -5.51 5.05 -9.67
N TRP A 59 -4.47 4.23 -9.75
CA TRP A 59 -4.05 3.36 -8.63
C TRP A 59 -3.74 4.14 -7.34
N ASP A 60 -3.12 5.31 -7.46
CA ASP A 60 -2.81 6.23 -6.37
C ASP A 60 -4.07 6.82 -5.73
N ASP A 61 -5.05 7.17 -6.55
CA ASP A 61 -6.36 7.65 -6.09
C ASP A 61 -7.16 6.53 -5.42
N VAL A 62 -7.11 5.29 -5.96
CA VAL A 62 -7.80 4.13 -5.37
C VAL A 62 -7.27 3.82 -3.97
N ILE A 63 -5.95 3.80 -3.77
CA ILE A 63 -5.37 3.56 -2.44
C ILE A 63 -5.76 4.70 -1.48
N SER A 64 -5.65 5.95 -1.92
CA SER A 64 -6.01 7.10 -1.09
C SER A 64 -7.50 7.13 -0.74
N PHE A 65 -8.36 6.78 -1.70
CA PHE A 65 -9.80 6.65 -1.48
C PHE A 65 -10.15 5.54 -0.48
N ALA A 66 -9.46 4.40 -0.54
CA ALA A 66 -9.71 3.30 0.38
C ALA A 66 -9.40 3.69 1.84
N VAL A 67 -8.36 4.51 2.05
CA VAL A 67 -8.06 5.10 3.37
C VAL A 67 -9.15 6.09 3.79
N ASP A 68 -9.52 7.04 2.91
CA ASP A 68 -10.58 8.03 3.19
C ASP A 68 -11.91 7.32 3.52
N LEU A 69 -12.28 6.29 2.74
CA LEU A 69 -13.51 5.52 2.94
C LEU A 69 -13.52 4.83 4.30
N THR A 70 -12.42 4.20 4.67
CA THR A 70 -12.30 3.50 5.95
C THR A 70 -12.38 4.45 7.13
N ASP A 71 -11.73 5.61 7.07
CA ASP A 71 -11.78 6.63 8.10
C ASP A 71 -13.20 7.20 8.25
N LYS A 72 -13.87 7.51 7.13
CA LYS A 72 -15.25 8.02 7.13
C LYS A 72 -16.27 6.98 7.56
N PHE A 73 -16.06 5.72 7.21
CA PHE A 73 -16.91 4.64 7.67
C PHE A 73 -16.78 4.40 9.18
N ARG A 74 -15.56 4.46 9.69
CA ARG A 74 -15.29 4.36 11.13
C ARG A 74 -15.92 5.52 11.90
N GLU A 75 -15.86 6.74 11.36
CA GLU A 75 -16.54 7.92 11.91
C GLU A 75 -18.05 7.72 11.91
N PHE A 76 -18.63 7.29 10.80
CA PHE A 76 -20.08 7.06 10.65
C PHE A 76 -20.61 5.96 11.58
N THR A 77 -19.84 4.91 11.81
CA THR A 77 -20.25 3.77 12.66
C THR A 77 -19.75 3.90 14.11
N GLU A 78 -19.15 5.03 14.46
CA GLU A 78 -18.52 5.24 15.80
C GLU A 78 -17.54 4.12 16.16
N GLY A 79 -16.87 3.54 15.15
CA GLY A 79 -15.90 2.48 15.31
C GLY A 79 -16.47 1.09 15.59
N THR A 80 -17.80 0.91 15.55
CA THR A 80 -18.45 -0.39 15.83
C THR A 80 -18.36 -1.37 14.67
N LEU A 81 -18.24 -0.86 13.43
CA LEU A 81 -18.08 -1.66 12.23
C LEU A 81 -16.76 -1.33 11.55
N THR A 82 -16.24 -2.30 10.80
CA THR A 82 -14.97 -2.20 10.09
C THR A 82 -15.11 -2.59 8.63
N ILE A 83 -14.20 -2.09 7.78
CA ILE A 83 -14.11 -2.44 6.38
C ILE A 83 -12.83 -3.24 6.14
N SER A 84 -12.92 -4.31 5.36
CA SER A 84 -11.78 -4.99 4.76
C SER A 84 -11.74 -4.69 3.28
N ALA A 85 -10.55 -4.59 2.69
CA ALA A 85 -10.40 -4.29 1.26
C ALA A 85 -9.31 -5.11 0.60
N GLY A 86 -9.51 -5.42 -0.68
CA GLY A 86 -8.50 -5.89 -1.61
C GLY A 86 -8.18 -4.81 -2.64
N ILE A 87 -6.91 -4.57 -2.94
CA ILE A 87 -6.48 -3.58 -3.93
C ILE A 87 -5.48 -4.23 -4.89
N GLY A 88 -5.83 -4.30 -6.18
CA GLY A 88 -4.97 -4.76 -7.26
C GLY A 88 -4.54 -3.61 -8.17
N ILE A 89 -3.39 -3.74 -8.81
CA ILE A 89 -2.92 -2.84 -9.87
C ILE A 89 -2.74 -3.67 -11.14
N TYR A 90 -3.44 -3.27 -12.18
CA TYR A 90 -3.48 -3.99 -13.47
C TYR A 90 -3.12 -3.05 -14.61
N ASP A 91 -2.72 -3.62 -15.73
CA ASP A 91 -2.60 -2.89 -16.97
C ASP A 91 -3.98 -2.43 -17.46
N PHE A 92 -4.04 -1.29 -18.16
CA PHE A 92 -5.31 -0.72 -18.67
C PHE A 92 -6.05 -1.64 -19.63
N SER A 93 -5.35 -2.56 -20.30
CA SER A 93 -5.92 -3.56 -21.21
C SER A 93 -6.41 -4.84 -20.51
N PHE A 94 -6.20 -4.96 -19.20
CA PHE A 94 -6.52 -6.19 -18.47
C PHE A 94 -8.04 -6.32 -18.27
N PRO A 95 -8.65 -7.51 -18.52
CA PRO A 95 -10.10 -7.68 -18.44
C PRO A 95 -10.64 -7.44 -17.04
N ILE A 96 -11.62 -6.54 -16.92
CA ILE A 96 -12.19 -6.12 -15.65
C ILE A 96 -12.83 -7.26 -14.86
N SER A 97 -13.39 -8.26 -15.55
CA SER A 97 -13.96 -9.45 -14.91
C SER A 97 -12.90 -10.28 -14.17
N ILE A 98 -11.69 -10.35 -14.72
CA ILE A 98 -10.55 -11.03 -14.08
C ILE A 98 -10.03 -10.19 -12.92
N CYS A 99 -9.91 -8.85 -13.11
CA CYS A 99 -9.56 -7.94 -12.02
C CYS A 99 -10.49 -8.14 -10.80
N ALA A 100 -11.80 -8.21 -11.05
CA ALA A 100 -12.78 -8.38 -10.00
C ALA A 100 -12.58 -9.70 -9.22
N GLN A 101 -12.32 -10.81 -9.93
CA GLN A 101 -12.07 -12.11 -9.30
C GLN A 101 -10.77 -12.13 -8.48
N GLU A 102 -9.73 -11.45 -8.95
CA GLU A 102 -8.45 -11.37 -8.22
C GLU A 102 -8.56 -10.47 -7.00
N VAL A 103 -9.22 -9.32 -7.13
CA VAL A 103 -9.47 -8.41 -6.00
C VAL A 103 -10.35 -9.03 -4.94
N ASP A 104 -11.35 -9.85 -5.31
CA ASP A 104 -12.17 -10.63 -4.38
C ASP A 104 -11.31 -11.59 -3.53
N LYS A 105 -10.29 -12.24 -4.13
CA LYS A 105 -9.33 -13.05 -3.37
C LYS A 105 -8.52 -12.21 -2.39
N LEU A 106 -8.06 -11.02 -2.79
CA LEU A 106 -7.32 -10.11 -1.92
C LEU A 106 -8.20 -9.63 -0.75
N GLU A 107 -9.47 -9.33 -1.03
CA GLU A 107 -10.44 -8.97 0.00
C GLU A 107 -10.69 -10.14 0.97
N SER A 108 -10.85 -11.35 0.47
CA SER A 108 -10.99 -12.56 1.29
C SER A 108 -9.78 -12.77 2.22
N MET A 109 -8.57 -12.48 1.74
CA MET A 109 -7.35 -12.48 2.58
C MET A 109 -7.43 -11.41 3.68
N SER A 110 -7.93 -10.22 3.37
CA SER A 110 -8.14 -9.16 4.37
C SER A 110 -9.19 -9.52 5.41
N LYS A 111 -10.26 -10.19 4.99
CA LYS A 111 -11.32 -10.69 5.89
C LYS A 111 -10.81 -11.82 6.82
N SER A 112 -9.80 -12.56 6.41
CA SER A 112 -9.15 -13.61 7.23
C SER A 112 -7.99 -13.10 8.08
N TYR A 113 -7.68 -11.80 8.05
CA TYR A 113 -6.57 -11.22 8.78
C TYR A 113 -6.78 -11.35 10.30
N SER A 114 -5.73 -11.84 11.00
CA SER A 114 -5.63 -11.83 12.46
C SER A 114 -4.20 -11.47 12.85
N LYS A 115 -4.06 -10.46 13.70
CA LYS A 115 -2.74 -10.01 14.19
C LYS A 115 -2.10 -11.00 15.16
N HIS A 116 -2.93 -11.75 15.87
CA HIS A 116 -2.50 -12.64 16.96
C HIS A 116 -2.68 -14.13 16.68
N ASN A 117 -2.89 -14.52 15.41
CA ASN A 117 -3.19 -15.91 15.02
C ASN A 117 -4.33 -16.55 15.82
N ASN A 118 -5.28 -15.75 16.27
CA ASN A 118 -6.47 -16.24 16.97
C ASN A 118 -7.45 -16.83 15.94
N ASP A 119 -8.24 -17.83 16.37
CA ASP A 119 -9.26 -18.48 15.52
C ASP A 119 -10.35 -17.52 15.04
N ASN A 120 -10.47 -16.34 15.64
CA ASN A 120 -11.38 -15.27 15.22
C ASN A 120 -10.63 -14.19 14.42
N PRO A 121 -10.87 -14.07 13.10
CA PRO A 121 -10.24 -13.04 12.30
C PRO A 121 -10.69 -11.65 12.76
N GLU A 122 -9.70 -10.76 12.97
CA GLU A 122 -9.96 -9.37 13.37
C GLU A 122 -10.58 -8.55 12.24
N LYS A 123 -10.44 -9.03 10.98
CA LYS A 123 -10.83 -8.27 9.79
C LYS A 123 -10.16 -6.88 9.79
N ASN A 124 -10.85 -5.81 9.41
CA ASN A 124 -10.36 -4.43 9.46
C ASN A 124 -8.98 -4.24 8.82
N ALA A 125 -8.79 -4.86 7.67
CA ALA A 125 -7.50 -4.95 7.01
C ALA A 125 -7.58 -4.62 5.52
N VAL A 126 -6.41 -4.35 4.93
CA VAL A 126 -6.23 -4.19 3.49
C VAL A 126 -5.16 -5.15 3.00
N THR A 127 -5.43 -5.82 1.88
CA THR A 127 -4.45 -6.59 1.12
C THR A 127 -4.16 -5.89 -0.19
N LEU A 128 -2.88 -5.62 -0.43
CA LEU A 128 -2.41 -4.91 -1.61
C LEU A 128 -1.61 -5.87 -2.49
N PHE A 129 -1.85 -5.79 -3.79
CA PHE A 129 -1.06 -6.42 -4.84
C PHE A 129 -0.84 -7.94 -4.65
N ASP A 130 -1.31 -8.75 -5.58
CA ASP A 130 -0.84 -10.14 -5.64
C ASP A 130 0.60 -10.14 -6.19
N THR A 131 1.53 -10.58 -5.36
CA THR A 131 2.95 -10.63 -5.73
C THR A 131 3.28 -11.74 -6.72
N LYS A 132 2.35 -12.67 -6.98
CA LYS A 132 2.55 -13.78 -7.93
C LYS A 132 2.59 -13.29 -9.38
N ASP A 133 1.88 -12.20 -9.70
CA ASP A 133 1.75 -11.74 -11.08
C ASP A 133 2.72 -10.62 -11.48
N VAL A 134 3.27 -9.88 -10.52
CA VAL A 134 4.21 -8.78 -10.82
C VAL A 134 5.58 -9.30 -11.26
N PHE A 135 5.95 -10.52 -10.87
CA PHE A 135 7.20 -11.17 -11.27
C PHE A 135 6.96 -12.63 -11.59
N LYS A 136 6.52 -12.94 -12.80
CA LYS A 136 6.50 -14.30 -13.38
C LYS A 136 7.92 -14.86 -13.64
N SER A 137 8.88 -14.61 -12.76
CA SER A 137 10.16 -15.29 -12.85
C SER A 137 10.13 -16.48 -11.89
N GLU A 138 10.34 -17.67 -12.44
CA GLU A 138 10.47 -18.96 -11.74
C GLU A 138 11.52 -18.94 -10.61
N LEU A 139 12.37 -17.92 -10.57
CA LEU A 139 13.41 -17.69 -9.57
C LEU A 139 12.88 -17.18 -8.20
N LEU A 140 11.60 -16.81 -8.09
CA LEU A 140 11.02 -16.20 -6.89
C LEU A 140 9.99 -17.11 -6.19
N SER A 141 9.95 -18.39 -6.52
CA SER A 141 9.09 -19.39 -5.91
C SER A 141 9.54 -19.73 -4.49
N GLY A 142 9.06 -19.07 -3.49
CA GLY A 142 9.32 -19.55 -2.13
C GLY A 142 8.79 -18.69 -0.97
N ILE A 143 8.65 -17.40 -1.12
CA ILE A 143 8.21 -16.55 0.00
C ILE A 143 6.95 -15.80 -0.42
N GLU A 144 5.81 -16.35 -0.03
CA GLU A 144 4.51 -15.70 -0.15
C GLU A 144 4.42 -14.58 0.89
N LEU A 145 4.93 -13.39 0.54
CA LEU A 145 4.77 -12.20 1.37
C LEU A 145 3.33 -11.72 1.23
N LYS A 146 2.46 -12.18 2.11
CA LYS A 146 1.09 -11.68 2.23
C LYS A 146 1.15 -10.20 2.59
N GLN A 147 0.85 -9.32 1.63
CA GLN A 147 0.83 -7.87 1.84
C GLN A 147 -0.51 -7.44 2.46
N THR A 148 -0.86 -8.07 3.56
CA THR A 148 -2.07 -7.78 4.33
C THR A 148 -1.68 -7.05 5.60
N TYR A 149 -2.34 -5.93 5.85
CA TYR A 149 -2.12 -5.05 7.00
C TYR A 149 -3.46 -4.62 7.59
N ASN A 150 -3.53 -4.43 8.91
CA ASN A 150 -4.62 -3.61 9.43
C ASN A 150 -4.45 -2.15 8.95
N TRP A 151 -5.55 -1.40 8.90
CA TRP A 151 -5.54 -0.03 8.36
C TRP A 151 -4.62 0.92 9.14
N ILE A 152 -4.45 0.73 10.44
CA ILE A 152 -3.58 1.56 11.28
C ILE A 152 -2.11 1.31 10.93
N ASP A 153 -1.70 0.04 10.84
CA ASP A 153 -0.33 -0.32 10.46
C ASP A 153 -0.03 0.08 9.01
N PHE A 154 -1.01 -0.06 8.10
CA PHE A 154 -0.86 0.40 6.73
C PHE A 154 -0.59 1.92 6.67
N LYS A 155 -1.41 2.73 7.33
CA LYS A 155 -1.26 4.19 7.32
C LYS A 155 0.02 4.65 8.01
N ASN A 156 0.31 4.13 9.20
CA ASN A 156 1.39 4.63 10.04
C ASN A 156 2.73 4.00 9.70
N LYS A 157 2.76 2.68 9.45
CA LYS A 157 4.01 1.94 9.25
C LYS A 157 4.43 1.87 7.78
N VAL A 158 3.48 1.53 6.87
CA VAL A 158 3.81 1.42 5.45
C VAL A 158 3.93 2.80 4.83
N ILE A 159 2.95 3.68 5.02
CA ILE A 159 2.91 4.98 4.35
C ILE A 159 3.72 6.03 5.11
N ALA A 160 3.32 6.40 6.33
CA ALA A 160 3.92 7.54 7.03
C ALA A 160 5.37 7.29 7.48
N GLU A 161 5.73 6.05 7.81
CA GLU A 161 7.10 5.75 8.23
C GLU A 161 8.00 5.38 7.04
N LYS A 162 7.63 4.34 6.27
CA LYS A 162 8.52 3.77 5.26
C LYS A 162 8.45 4.48 3.92
N LEU A 163 7.24 4.71 3.40
CA LEU A 163 7.09 5.39 2.11
C LEU A 163 7.57 6.85 2.20
N ASP A 164 7.24 7.57 3.26
CA ASP A 164 7.68 8.96 3.41
C ASP A 164 9.20 9.04 3.63
N THR A 165 9.83 8.07 4.32
CA THR A 165 11.29 7.97 4.38
C THR A 165 11.93 7.77 2.99
N LEU A 166 11.32 6.93 2.13
CA LEU A 166 11.78 6.75 0.75
C LEU A 166 11.64 8.04 -0.07
N LYS A 167 10.51 8.73 0.05
CA LYS A 167 10.27 10.02 -0.62
C LYS A 167 11.23 11.10 -0.14
N GLU A 168 11.48 11.17 1.16
CA GLU A 168 12.43 12.12 1.75
C GLU A 168 13.84 11.89 1.22
N PHE A 169 14.26 10.63 1.12
CA PHE A 169 15.61 10.30 0.69
C PHE A 169 15.81 10.43 -0.83
N PHE A 170 14.95 9.80 -1.63
CA PHE A 170 15.08 9.78 -3.10
C PHE A 170 14.46 11.00 -3.78
N GLY A 171 13.63 11.76 -3.07
CA GLY A 171 12.86 12.86 -3.63
C GLY A 171 11.57 12.40 -4.29
N PHE A 172 10.62 13.30 -4.38
CA PHE A 172 9.36 13.12 -5.11
C PHE A 172 9.38 14.03 -6.33
N LYS A 173 9.96 13.56 -7.43
CA LYS A 173 10.01 14.34 -8.66
C LYS A 173 8.69 14.20 -9.42
N VAL A 174 7.77 15.16 -9.21
CA VAL A 174 6.63 15.42 -10.11
C VAL A 174 7.07 16.32 -11.28
N GLU A 175 8.17 17.05 -11.15
CA GLU A 175 8.69 17.96 -12.18
C GLU A 175 10.17 17.67 -12.46
N LYS A 176 10.53 17.72 -13.75
CA LYS A 176 11.88 17.55 -14.23
C LYS A 176 12.79 18.65 -13.63
N ASP A 177 13.71 18.27 -12.81
CA ASP A 177 14.91 19.06 -12.57
C ASP A 177 16.12 18.15 -12.75
N ASP A 178 17.08 18.59 -13.58
CA ASP A 178 18.24 17.82 -14.07
C ASP A 178 19.33 17.62 -13.00
N SER A 179 18.98 17.26 -11.78
CA SER A 179 19.97 17.00 -10.74
C SER A 179 20.37 15.53 -10.65
N ASP A 180 21.66 15.30 -10.65
CA ASP A 180 22.52 14.14 -10.85
C ASP A 180 22.37 12.90 -9.94
N ASN A 181 21.25 12.65 -9.25
CA ASN A 181 21.07 11.48 -8.38
C ASN A 181 19.84 10.63 -8.77
N ASP A 182 19.74 10.28 -10.04
CA ASP A 182 18.68 9.41 -10.54
C ASP A 182 19.02 7.93 -10.23
N TYR A 183 18.72 7.48 -9.00
CA TYR A 183 18.64 6.05 -8.72
C TYR A 183 17.46 5.50 -9.53
N GLY A 184 17.76 4.98 -10.72
CA GLY A 184 16.74 4.56 -11.66
C GLY A 184 15.87 3.41 -11.13
N ALA A 185 14.77 3.13 -11.81
CA ALA A 185 13.86 2.04 -11.49
C ALA A 185 14.60 0.69 -11.27
N SER A 186 15.67 0.46 -12.01
CA SER A 186 16.55 -0.72 -11.87
C SER A 186 17.12 -0.88 -10.45
N PHE A 187 17.47 0.20 -9.77
CA PHE A 187 17.93 0.17 -8.39
C PHE A 187 16.84 -0.30 -7.43
N LEU A 188 15.63 0.25 -7.56
CA LEU A 188 14.48 -0.13 -6.73
C LEU A 188 14.11 -1.60 -6.91
N TYR A 189 14.10 -2.09 -8.14
CA TYR A 189 13.85 -3.52 -8.41
C TYR A 189 14.92 -4.42 -7.79
N LYS A 190 16.20 -4.02 -7.86
CA LYS A 190 17.29 -4.75 -7.23
C LYS A 190 17.16 -4.76 -5.70
N LEU A 191 16.77 -3.63 -5.12
CA LEU A 191 16.51 -3.51 -3.68
C LEU A 191 15.37 -4.44 -3.25
N MET A 192 14.25 -4.44 -3.98
CA MET A 192 13.12 -5.34 -3.74
C MET A 192 13.53 -6.81 -3.84
N PHE A 193 14.29 -7.18 -4.86
CA PHE A 193 14.80 -8.55 -5.02
C PHE A 193 15.63 -9.00 -3.81
N LEU A 194 16.56 -8.16 -3.36
CA LEU A 194 17.44 -8.48 -2.22
C LEU A 194 16.66 -8.57 -0.90
N LEU A 195 15.68 -7.68 -0.68
CA LEU A 195 14.80 -7.74 0.48
C LEU A 195 13.98 -9.04 0.52
N ARG A 196 13.39 -9.43 -0.61
CA ARG A 196 12.60 -10.67 -0.70
C ARG A 196 13.41 -11.92 -0.40
N ASN A 197 14.64 -11.95 -0.88
CA ASN A 197 15.49 -13.15 -0.80
C ASN A 197 16.49 -13.10 0.35
N SER A 198 16.41 -12.12 1.25
CA SER A 198 17.34 -11.95 2.37
C SER A 198 17.29 -13.08 3.39
N ASP A 199 16.13 -13.72 3.56
CA ASP A 199 15.97 -14.84 4.50
C ASP A 199 16.40 -16.18 3.89
N ALA A 200 16.27 -16.32 2.57
CA ALA A 200 16.63 -17.54 1.88
C ALA A 200 18.16 -17.74 1.79
N ASP A 201 18.91 -16.64 1.70
CA ASP A 201 20.37 -16.70 1.59
C ASP A 201 21.02 -15.48 2.24
N LYS A 202 21.93 -15.71 3.19
CA LYS A 202 22.74 -14.67 3.87
C LYS A 202 23.53 -13.80 2.90
N ILE A 203 23.88 -14.32 1.71
CA ILE A 203 24.57 -13.54 0.68
C ILE A 203 23.71 -12.40 0.16
N ASN A 204 22.38 -12.56 0.12
CA ASN A 204 21.48 -11.50 -0.31
C ASN A 204 21.40 -10.38 0.73
N TYR A 205 21.49 -10.73 2.01
CA TYR A 205 21.64 -9.72 3.07
C TYR A 205 22.94 -8.92 2.90
N ALA A 206 24.07 -9.60 2.67
CA ALA A 206 25.36 -8.91 2.43
C ALA A 206 25.31 -8.02 1.18
N ARG A 207 24.65 -8.49 0.09
CA ARG A 207 24.45 -7.70 -1.13
C ARG A 207 23.54 -6.49 -0.89
N TYR A 208 22.54 -6.61 -0.04
CA TYR A 208 21.68 -5.50 0.36
C TYR A 208 22.48 -4.44 1.10
N VAL A 209 23.28 -4.83 2.10
CA VAL A 209 24.18 -3.92 2.84
C VAL A 209 25.15 -3.22 1.88
N TYR A 210 25.78 -3.97 0.97
CA TYR A 210 26.69 -3.43 -0.05
C TYR A 210 25.96 -2.45 -0.99
N LEU A 211 24.73 -2.77 -1.40
CA LEU A 211 23.95 -1.89 -2.27
C LEU A 211 23.67 -0.55 -1.58
N LEU A 212 23.33 -0.55 -0.29
CA LEU A 212 23.13 0.67 0.49
C LEU A 212 24.43 1.45 0.69
N SER A 213 25.54 0.77 0.99
CA SER A 213 26.84 1.44 1.20
C SER A 213 27.34 2.19 -0.05
N ARG A 214 26.98 1.71 -1.25
CA ARG A 214 27.30 2.42 -2.50
C ARG A 214 26.57 3.74 -2.69
N MET A 215 25.53 4.00 -1.89
CA MET A 215 24.80 5.27 -1.89
C MET A 215 25.41 6.29 -0.95
N GLU A 216 26.45 5.92 -0.21
CA GLU A 216 27.14 6.84 0.69
C GLU A 216 27.70 8.05 -0.09
N PRO A 217 27.34 9.27 0.34
CA PRO A 217 27.85 10.48 -0.29
C PRO A 217 29.38 10.53 -0.26
N SER A 218 29.98 11.11 -1.29
CA SER A 218 31.45 11.30 -1.35
C SER A 218 31.96 12.18 -0.20
N LYS A 219 33.23 12.08 0.11
CA LYS A 219 33.88 12.88 1.18
C LYS A 219 33.72 14.39 1.00
N ASN A 220 33.44 14.84 -0.22
CA ASN A 220 33.24 16.28 -0.55
C ASN A 220 31.77 16.71 -0.53
N SER A 221 30.87 15.81 -0.16
CA SER A 221 29.43 16.11 -0.10
C SER A 221 29.08 17.00 1.10
N THR A 222 27.95 17.69 1.03
CA THR A 222 27.47 18.56 2.11
C THR A 222 27.19 17.78 3.38
N ALA A 223 27.34 18.39 4.55
CA ALA A 223 27.00 17.76 5.83
C ALA A 223 25.52 17.33 5.89
N GLU A 224 24.65 18.05 5.19
CA GLU A 224 23.22 17.72 5.05
C GLU A 224 23.03 16.41 4.29
N ALA A 225 23.68 16.21 3.15
CA ALA A 225 23.62 14.98 2.37
C ALA A 225 24.11 13.77 3.16
N VAL A 226 25.20 13.92 3.91
CA VAL A 226 25.75 12.88 4.79
C VAL A 226 24.77 12.55 5.92
N SER A 227 24.18 13.55 6.55
CA SER A 227 23.17 13.35 7.61
C SER A 227 21.92 12.66 7.09
N LYS A 228 21.44 13.07 5.91
CA LYS A 228 20.27 12.47 5.25
C LYS A 228 20.51 10.99 4.90
N TYR A 229 21.69 10.68 4.32
CA TYR A 229 22.08 9.29 4.04
C TYR A 229 22.18 8.46 5.32
N ARG A 230 22.80 8.96 6.38
CA ARG A 230 22.94 8.24 7.64
C ARG A 230 21.59 7.87 8.22
N LYS A 231 20.66 8.82 8.35
CA LYS A 231 19.30 8.57 8.83
C LYS A 231 18.57 7.52 8.00
N PHE A 232 18.69 7.61 6.69
CA PHE A 232 18.08 6.65 5.77
C PHE A 232 18.68 5.26 5.93
N SER A 233 20.01 5.13 5.88
CA SER A 233 20.69 3.85 5.95
C SER A 233 20.50 3.15 7.30
N GLU A 234 20.50 3.88 8.42
CA GLU A 234 20.21 3.35 9.75
C GLU A 234 18.84 2.69 9.80
N LYS A 235 17.79 3.38 9.31
CA LYS A 235 16.42 2.83 9.22
C LYS A 235 16.37 1.60 8.31
N MET A 236 17.01 1.64 7.14
CA MET A 236 17.02 0.53 6.21
C MET A 236 17.71 -0.71 6.80
N TYR A 237 18.78 -0.55 7.58
CA TYR A 237 19.46 -1.63 8.30
C TYR A 237 18.64 -2.16 9.49
N GLU A 238 17.85 -1.33 10.13
CA GLU A 238 16.94 -1.75 11.19
C GLU A 238 15.78 -2.57 10.63
N TRP A 239 15.10 -2.06 9.61
CA TRP A 239 13.91 -2.69 9.05
C TRP A 239 14.15 -4.05 8.41
N ILE A 240 15.33 -4.30 7.82
CA ILE A 240 15.61 -5.62 7.24
C ILE A 240 15.73 -6.73 8.29
N LYS A 241 16.01 -6.38 9.54
CA LYS A 241 16.18 -7.36 10.64
C LYS A 241 14.85 -7.89 11.16
N ASN A 242 13.78 -7.12 11.02
CA ASN A 242 12.45 -7.49 11.50
C ASN A 242 11.58 -7.94 10.31
N PRO A 243 10.99 -9.16 10.34
CA PRO A 243 10.16 -9.66 9.24
C PRO A 243 8.96 -8.76 8.89
N GLU A 244 8.29 -8.17 9.90
CA GLU A 244 7.16 -7.27 9.65
C GLU A 244 7.61 -5.94 9.04
N ASP A 245 8.68 -5.34 9.54
CA ASP A 245 9.22 -4.10 8.96
C ASP A 245 9.73 -4.33 7.54
N LYS A 246 10.37 -5.46 7.28
CA LYS A 246 10.82 -5.86 5.94
C LYS A 246 9.66 -5.99 4.96
N LYS A 247 8.57 -6.64 5.37
CA LYS A 247 7.33 -6.77 4.59
C LYS A 247 6.73 -5.40 4.28
N GLN A 248 6.62 -4.53 5.29
CA GLN A 248 6.10 -3.17 5.16
C GLN A 248 6.99 -2.32 4.25
N LEU A 249 8.31 -2.42 4.39
CA LEU A 249 9.28 -1.72 3.53
C LEU A 249 9.16 -2.18 2.07
N LEU A 250 9.00 -3.48 1.84
CA LEU A 250 8.80 -4.00 0.50
C LEU A 250 7.56 -3.39 -0.16
N THR A 251 6.43 -3.33 0.55
CA THR A 251 5.20 -2.69 0.06
C THR A 251 5.41 -1.20 -0.20
N ALA A 252 6.10 -0.49 0.68
CA ALA A 252 6.43 0.92 0.50
C ALA A 252 7.30 1.16 -0.75
N ILE A 253 8.29 0.30 -1.00
CA ILE A 253 9.12 0.38 -2.22
C ILE A 253 8.30 0.11 -3.48
N TYR A 254 7.34 -0.83 -3.45
CA TYR A 254 6.41 -1.04 -4.56
C TYR A 254 5.62 0.21 -4.87
N ILE A 255 4.98 0.80 -3.86
CA ILE A 255 4.21 2.04 -4.01
C ILE A 255 5.12 3.14 -4.55
N TYR A 256 6.32 3.29 -4.00
CA TYR A 256 7.28 4.29 -4.45
C TYR A 256 7.71 4.08 -5.91
N ALA A 257 7.98 2.84 -6.31
CA ALA A 257 8.35 2.51 -7.69
C ALA A 257 7.24 2.90 -8.70
N TYR A 258 5.97 2.73 -8.33
CA TYR A 258 4.85 3.19 -9.14
C TYR A 258 4.74 4.73 -9.17
N LEU A 259 5.00 5.41 -8.05
CA LEU A 259 4.97 6.87 -7.97
C LEU A 259 6.02 7.52 -8.86
N VAL A 260 7.22 6.95 -8.96
CA VAL A 260 8.33 7.50 -9.77
C VAL A 260 8.35 6.97 -11.21
N ARG A 261 7.51 6.00 -11.52
CA ARG A 261 7.39 5.47 -12.88
C ARG A 261 6.89 6.58 -13.81
N LYS A 262 7.70 6.95 -14.81
CA LYS A 262 7.26 7.88 -15.86
C LYS A 262 6.00 7.28 -16.50
N ARG A 263 4.89 8.02 -16.43
CA ARG A 263 3.71 7.69 -17.24
C ARG A 263 4.20 7.80 -18.69
N GLY A 264 4.32 6.67 -19.38
CA GLY A 264 4.62 6.68 -20.82
C GLY A 264 3.55 7.50 -21.54
N ASN A 265 3.99 8.42 -22.38
CA ASN A 265 3.12 9.16 -23.29
C ASN A 265 2.46 8.19 -24.25
#